data_a6cbceb1f71c22f9b405354b0f95edcc
#
_entry.id   a6cbceb1f71c22f9b405354b0f95edcc
#
_cell.length_a   1.000
_cell.length_b   1.000
_cell.length_c   1.000
_cell.angle_alpha   90.00
_cell.angle_beta   90.00
_cell.angle_gamma   90.00
#
_symmetry.space_group_name_H-M   'P 1'
#
loop_
_entity.id
_entity.type
_entity.pdbx_description
1 polymer ?
#
loop_
_entity_poly.entity_id
_entity_poly.type
_entity_poly.pdbx_seq_one_letter_code
_entity_poly.pdbx_strand_id
1 'polypeptide(L)'
;MTRTGHFHLKNFYFVALIVQCCFGGKLMAQTGTRSDSVSIQVDLDKKKGLMKPIWAYFGYDEPNYTYMKDGKKLLTEISKLSKIPVNVRVHSLLVTGDGVAALKWGSTNAYTEDAQGKPVYSWTIIDKIFDTYIERGMKPIAQIGFMPEALSTHPEPYKHHWEPDLKHGDIYTGWAYPPKDYDKFASLVFEWVKHSVSRYGKDEVNTWFWELWNEPNIGYWKGTTEEYIKMYDYVSAAVKRALPTAKIGGPEVTGPGSKGASDFMKQFLDHVVNGQNYVTGKKGSPIDFITFHAKGAPRLVNKMVQMNMGTQLRDIDKGFEIVASYPSLKQLPIIIGESDPEGCAACSEDFSPQNAYRNGTMYASYTAAAFARKYDLAENRGVNLQGAVTWAFEFEDQPWFRGFRDLATNGVDKPVLNVFRMFGMMQGNRVEVKGTLAYNFASIRDSSVRGAKPDINALAAKDDKSATVMVWNYHDNNDLTIPASRVSVAVKGLPEGRVLLRHYRIDQQFSNAYEAWKKMGSPKQPSAEQVAELEKAGQLQLACSPEWITIKKGDTRIPMDLPRQGVSLLQFTW
;
A
#
# COMPACT_ATOMS: atom_id res chain seq x y z
N MET A 1 -42.69 53.48 50.31
CA MET A 1 -43.39 53.67 49.03
C MET A 1 -43.01 52.46 48.14
N THR A 2 -44.00 51.71 47.86
CA THR A 2 -44.07 50.44 47.12
C THR A 2 -43.74 50.63 45.64
N ARG A 3 -42.97 49.71 45.06
CA ARG A 3 -43.21 49.25 43.68
C ARG A 3 -42.59 47.86 43.45
N THR A 4 -43.50 46.98 43.14
CA THR A 4 -43.40 45.61 42.67
C THR A 4 -42.73 45.55 41.32
N GLY A 5 -41.81 44.60 41.13
CA GLY A 5 -41.20 44.24 39.84
C GLY A 5 -41.39 42.75 39.54
N HIS A 6 -42.07 42.49 38.42
CA HIS A 6 -42.43 41.18 37.94
C HIS A 6 -41.23 40.34 37.46
N PHE A 7 -41.16 39.11 37.91
CA PHE A 7 -40.32 38.08 37.35
C PHE A 7 -40.96 37.48 36.08
N HIS A 8 -40.27 37.64 34.93
CA HIS A 8 -40.61 36.87 33.73
C HIS A 8 -39.83 35.56 33.71
N LEU A 9 -40.52 34.44 33.84
CA LEU A 9 -40.04 33.10 33.49
C LEU A 9 -39.83 33.04 31.96
N LYS A 10 -38.61 32.83 31.50
CA LYS A 10 -38.33 32.41 30.13
C LYS A 10 -38.36 30.88 30.06
N ASN A 11 -39.33 30.39 29.33
CA ASN A 11 -39.48 28.97 28.96
C ASN A 11 -38.26 28.56 28.08
N PHE A 12 -37.46 27.63 28.58
CA PHE A 12 -36.50 26.90 27.78
C PHE A 12 -37.25 25.75 27.09
N TYR A 13 -37.46 25.86 25.78
CA TYR A 13 -37.85 24.73 24.96
C TYR A 13 -36.64 23.86 24.70
N PHE A 14 -36.63 22.65 25.27
CA PHE A 14 -35.71 21.57 24.88
C PHE A 14 -36.18 21.05 23.53
N VAL A 15 -35.46 21.36 22.46
CA VAL A 15 -35.63 20.69 21.16
C VAL A 15 -34.94 19.35 21.26
N ALA A 16 -35.70 18.31 21.50
CA ALA A 16 -35.25 16.94 21.37
C ALA A 16 -35.09 16.62 19.87
N LEU A 17 -33.86 16.63 19.37
CA LEU A 17 -33.54 16.12 18.03
C LEU A 17 -33.66 14.59 18.10
N ILE A 18 -34.80 14.05 17.68
CA ILE A 18 -34.94 12.60 17.45
C ILE A 18 -34.19 12.28 16.16
N VAL A 19 -33.02 11.70 16.30
CA VAL A 19 -32.29 11.08 15.18
C VAL A 19 -33.03 9.77 14.85
N GLN A 20 -33.82 9.82 13.81
CA GLN A 20 -34.56 8.66 13.27
C GLN A 20 -33.60 7.89 12.37
N CYS A 21 -32.94 6.87 12.96
CA CYS A 21 -32.08 5.95 12.22
C CYS A 21 -32.90 4.92 11.44
N CYS A 22 -32.70 4.88 10.16
CA CYS A 22 -32.61 3.72 9.27
C CYS A 22 -33.71 2.63 9.25
N PHE A 23 -34.97 2.85 9.56
CA PHE A 23 -36.07 1.97 9.07
C PHE A 23 -37.43 2.66 9.25
N GLY A 24 -38.06 3.12 8.12
CA GLY A 24 -39.45 3.55 8.16
C GLY A 24 -39.77 4.84 7.41
N GLY A 25 -39.41 4.94 6.15
CA GLY A 25 -39.96 5.95 5.24
C GLY A 25 -41.26 5.46 4.62
N LYS A 26 -42.40 6.07 4.95
CA LYS A 26 -43.67 5.87 4.23
C LYS A 26 -43.50 6.27 2.77
N LEU A 27 -43.96 5.40 1.87
CA LEU A 27 -44.08 5.59 0.42
C LEU A 27 -44.74 6.92 0.07
N MET A 28 -44.01 7.82 -0.56
CA MET A 28 -44.53 8.74 -1.56
C MET A 28 -44.16 8.15 -2.92
N ALA A 29 -45.12 7.76 -3.68
CA ALA A 29 -44.93 7.22 -5.02
C ALA A 29 -44.45 8.32 -5.96
N GLN A 30 -43.13 8.40 -6.19
CA GLN A 30 -42.56 8.99 -7.39
C GLN A 30 -42.31 7.86 -8.36
N THR A 31 -42.99 7.87 -9.49
CA THR A 31 -42.75 7.02 -10.67
C THR A 31 -41.41 7.42 -11.33
N GLY A 32 -40.32 7.12 -10.65
CA GLY A 32 -38.99 7.11 -11.20
C GLY A 32 -38.57 5.66 -11.45
N THR A 33 -38.08 5.35 -12.62
CA THR A 33 -37.55 4.05 -13.03
C THR A 33 -36.79 3.40 -11.88
N ARG A 34 -37.26 2.23 -11.41
CA ARG A 34 -36.59 1.39 -10.42
C ARG A 34 -35.16 1.13 -10.90
N SER A 35 -34.16 1.78 -10.34
CA SER A 35 -32.79 1.36 -10.54
C SER A 35 -32.67 -0.03 -9.95
N ASP A 36 -32.31 -1.00 -10.78
CA ASP A 36 -32.08 -2.38 -10.34
C ASP A 36 -31.06 -2.38 -9.19
N SER A 37 -31.43 -2.95 -8.06
CA SER A 37 -30.52 -3.05 -6.91
C SER A 37 -29.38 -4.01 -7.25
N VAL A 38 -28.14 -3.57 -7.00
CA VAL A 38 -26.95 -4.44 -7.16
C VAL A 38 -27.01 -5.54 -6.10
N SER A 39 -26.96 -6.79 -6.54
CA SER A 39 -26.95 -7.94 -5.64
C SER A 39 -25.52 -8.48 -5.49
N ILE A 40 -25.08 -8.63 -4.23
CA ILE A 40 -23.85 -9.35 -3.87
C ILE A 40 -24.27 -10.57 -3.05
N GLN A 41 -23.78 -11.73 -3.44
CA GLN A 41 -24.01 -13.00 -2.76
C GLN A 41 -22.69 -13.50 -2.18
N VAL A 42 -22.68 -13.78 -0.88
CA VAL A 42 -21.53 -14.32 -0.14
C VAL A 42 -21.91 -15.68 0.41
N ASP A 43 -21.16 -16.72 0.04
CA ASP A 43 -21.34 -18.08 0.56
C ASP A 43 -20.18 -18.43 1.48
N LEU A 44 -20.41 -18.32 2.80
CA LEU A 44 -19.42 -18.54 3.85
C LEU A 44 -18.98 -20.01 3.97
N ASP A 45 -19.71 -20.95 3.38
CA ASP A 45 -19.39 -22.37 3.40
C ASP A 45 -18.47 -22.76 2.25
N LYS A 46 -18.32 -21.89 1.25
CA LYS A 46 -17.47 -22.12 0.07
C LYS A 46 -16.13 -21.43 0.21
N LYS A 47 -15.17 -22.10 0.85
CA LYS A 47 -13.80 -21.63 1.00
C LYS A 47 -13.07 -21.60 -0.34
N LYS A 48 -12.35 -20.48 -0.60
CA LYS A 48 -11.44 -20.31 -1.76
C LYS A 48 -9.96 -20.48 -1.39
N GLY A 49 -9.59 -20.24 -0.15
CA GLY A 49 -8.22 -20.30 0.33
C GLY A 49 -8.00 -19.40 1.53
N LEU A 50 -6.79 -19.33 2.06
CA LEU A 50 -6.46 -18.45 3.17
C LEU A 50 -6.62 -16.98 2.78
N MET A 51 -7.10 -16.17 3.71
CA MET A 51 -7.01 -14.71 3.63
C MET A 51 -5.57 -14.30 3.99
N LYS A 52 -4.59 -14.61 3.10
CA LYS A 52 -3.20 -14.23 3.30
C LYS A 52 -3.09 -12.71 3.46
N PRO A 53 -2.29 -12.18 4.40
CA PRO A 53 -2.17 -10.74 4.63
C PRO A 53 -1.27 -10.07 3.57
N ILE A 54 -1.54 -10.25 2.29
CA ILE A 54 -0.75 -9.67 1.20
C ILE A 54 -0.73 -8.13 1.25
N TRP A 55 -1.64 -7.53 1.99
CA TRP A 55 -1.76 -6.10 2.25
C TRP A 55 -0.81 -5.59 3.35
N ALA A 56 -0.25 -6.48 4.16
CA ALA A 56 0.59 -6.11 5.31
C ALA A 56 2.03 -5.75 4.90
N TYR A 57 2.18 -5.03 3.78
CA TYR A 57 3.44 -4.61 3.18
C TYR A 57 3.35 -3.14 2.79
N PHE A 58 4.25 -2.31 3.34
CA PHE A 58 4.32 -0.88 3.09
C PHE A 58 5.73 -0.47 2.70
N GLY A 59 5.86 0.62 1.97
CA GLY A 59 7.17 1.10 1.58
C GLY A 59 7.17 2.57 1.14
N TYR A 60 8.37 3.17 1.05
CA TYR A 60 8.56 4.56 0.70
C TYR A 60 9.99 4.87 0.23
N ASP A 61 10.16 5.99 -0.49
CA ASP A 61 11.42 6.41 -1.09
C ASP A 61 12.40 7.00 -0.06
N GLU A 62 11.90 7.73 0.94
CA GLU A 62 12.65 8.68 1.75
C GLU A 62 12.86 8.16 3.19
N PRO A 63 13.93 7.38 3.44
CA PRO A 63 14.14 6.65 4.71
C PRO A 63 14.25 7.56 5.93
N ASN A 64 14.63 8.81 5.74
CA ASN A 64 14.90 9.72 6.84
C ASN A 64 13.63 10.30 7.49
N TYR A 65 12.47 10.18 6.84
CA TYR A 65 11.17 10.45 7.50
C TYR A 65 10.77 9.38 8.53
N THR A 66 11.37 8.18 8.47
CA THR A 66 11.06 7.06 9.38
C THR A 66 11.13 7.45 10.87
N TYR A 67 12.15 8.19 11.25
CA TYR A 67 12.39 8.55 12.66
C TYR A 67 11.90 9.95 13.03
N MET A 68 11.22 10.65 12.14
CA MET A 68 10.52 11.90 12.44
C MET A 68 9.24 11.64 13.24
N LYS A 69 8.67 12.69 13.82
CA LYS A 69 7.52 12.59 14.75
C LYS A 69 6.31 11.91 14.08
N ASP A 70 5.89 12.42 12.93
CA ASP A 70 4.69 11.95 12.25
C ASP A 70 4.95 10.62 11.53
N GLY A 71 6.16 10.41 11.01
CA GLY A 71 6.60 9.10 10.52
C GLY A 71 6.52 8.01 11.57
N LYS A 72 7.00 8.25 12.80
CA LYS A 72 6.86 7.32 13.94
C LYS A 72 5.40 7.10 14.33
N LYS A 73 4.56 8.14 14.26
CA LYS A 73 3.11 8.04 14.53
C LYS A 73 2.48 7.10 13.51
N LEU A 74 2.68 7.34 12.21
CA LEU A 74 2.13 6.52 11.14
C LEU A 74 2.58 5.06 11.24
N LEU A 75 3.88 4.79 11.47
CA LEU A 75 4.38 3.42 11.66
C LEU A 75 3.73 2.73 12.87
N THR A 76 3.49 3.48 13.95
CA THR A 76 2.77 2.95 15.13
C THR A 76 1.32 2.57 14.78
N GLU A 77 0.64 3.33 13.95
CA GLU A 77 -0.72 3.03 13.48
C GLU A 77 -0.73 1.83 12.53
N ILE A 78 0.19 1.79 11.57
CA ILE A 78 0.35 0.66 10.64
C ILE A 78 0.66 -0.64 11.39
N SER A 79 1.52 -0.60 12.40
CA SER A 79 1.87 -1.78 13.21
C SER A 79 0.67 -2.37 13.98
N LYS A 80 -0.37 -1.57 14.21
CA LYS A 80 -1.59 -1.96 14.94
C LYS A 80 -2.76 -2.36 14.04
N LEU A 81 -2.58 -2.40 12.72
CA LEU A 81 -3.65 -2.78 11.78
C LEU A 81 -4.17 -4.20 12.05
N SER A 82 -3.30 -5.10 12.45
CA SER A 82 -3.65 -6.46 12.87
C SER A 82 -2.60 -7.04 13.81
N LYS A 83 -2.81 -8.29 14.25
CA LYS A 83 -1.80 -9.05 15.03
C LYS A 83 -0.66 -9.60 14.17
N ILE A 84 -0.76 -9.50 12.85
CA ILE A 84 0.24 -9.98 11.90
C ILE A 84 1.30 -8.91 11.74
N PRO A 85 2.61 -9.25 11.85
CA PRO A 85 3.68 -8.30 11.61
C PRO A 85 3.59 -7.70 10.21
N VAL A 86 3.81 -6.40 10.12
CA VAL A 86 3.87 -5.65 8.87
C VAL A 86 5.30 -5.62 8.36
N ASN A 87 5.49 -5.82 7.06
CA ASN A 87 6.78 -5.66 6.39
C ASN A 87 6.93 -4.22 5.87
N VAL A 88 8.13 -3.65 6.02
CA VAL A 88 8.44 -2.29 5.55
C VAL A 88 9.64 -2.30 4.64
N ARG A 89 9.48 -1.76 3.44
CA ARG A 89 10.51 -1.56 2.42
C ARG A 89 10.85 -0.09 2.29
N VAL A 90 12.11 0.26 2.22
CA VAL A 90 12.54 1.65 2.03
C VAL A 90 13.79 1.74 1.20
N HIS A 91 13.90 2.79 0.39
CA HIS A 91 15.05 3.04 -0.48
C HIS A 91 16.24 3.68 0.25
N SER A 92 17.32 3.87 -0.50
CA SER A 92 18.46 4.73 -0.15
C SER A 92 19.21 4.34 1.13
N LEU A 93 19.13 3.06 1.54
CA LEU A 93 19.76 2.57 2.79
C LEU A 93 21.30 2.56 2.75
N LEU A 94 21.95 2.70 1.57
CA LEU A 94 23.40 2.76 1.45
C LEU A 94 23.90 4.08 0.83
N VAL A 95 23.01 5.04 0.56
CA VAL A 95 23.34 6.34 -0.03
C VAL A 95 24.15 7.18 0.95
N THR A 96 25.23 7.79 0.45
CA THR A 96 26.08 8.73 1.21
C THR A 96 25.32 10.04 1.46
N GLY A 97 25.35 10.54 2.70
CA GLY A 97 24.72 11.80 3.07
C GLY A 97 24.51 11.93 4.57
N ASP A 98 23.79 12.96 4.97
CA ASP A 98 23.66 13.43 6.37
C ASP A 98 22.46 12.85 7.15
N GLY A 99 21.57 12.10 6.48
CA GLY A 99 20.36 11.55 7.11
C GLY A 99 19.26 12.58 7.38
N VAL A 100 19.34 13.76 6.77
CA VAL A 100 18.27 14.77 6.85
C VAL A 100 17.12 14.36 5.92
N ALA A 101 15.89 14.39 6.44
CA ALA A 101 14.70 14.09 5.66
C ALA A 101 14.48 15.13 4.56
N ALA A 102 14.26 14.67 3.33
CA ALA A 102 13.96 15.51 2.18
C ALA A 102 13.14 14.74 1.15
N LEU A 103 12.37 15.46 0.33
CA LEU A 103 11.62 14.86 -0.77
C LEU A 103 12.55 14.28 -1.82
N LYS A 104 12.27 13.09 -2.30
CA LYS A 104 13.05 12.36 -3.31
C LYS A 104 14.54 12.16 -2.96
N TRP A 105 14.89 12.26 -1.70
CA TRP A 105 16.23 12.02 -1.22
C TRP A 105 16.24 11.24 0.09
N GLY A 106 17.18 10.34 0.21
CA GLY A 106 17.46 9.62 1.45
C GLY A 106 18.93 9.27 1.54
N SER A 107 19.44 9.17 2.76
CA SER A 107 20.86 8.86 2.99
C SER A 107 21.08 8.28 4.37
N THR A 108 22.11 7.45 4.49
CA THR A 108 22.49 6.82 5.76
C THR A 108 23.98 6.96 6.07
N ASN A 109 24.78 7.29 5.06
CA ASN A 109 26.24 7.35 5.16
C ASN A 109 26.88 6.06 5.69
N ALA A 110 26.31 4.91 5.31
CA ALA A 110 26.74 3.60 5.82
C ALA A 110 28.17 3.22 5.44
N TYR A 111 28.70 3.80 4.35
CA TYR A 111 30.04 3.51 3.82
C TYR A 111 30.76 4.78 3.41
N THR A 112 31.99 4.89 3.86
CA THR A 112 33.00 5.84 3.37
C THR A 112 34.36 5.16 3.25
N GLU A 113 35.37 5.86 2.73
CA GLU A 113 36.73 5.39 2.71
C GLU A 113 37.64 6.39 3.43
N ASP A 114 38.66 5.90 4.15
CA ASP A 114 39.71 6.74 4.73
C ASP A 114 40.70 7.24 3.65
N ALA A 115 41.66 8.03 4.05
CA ALA A 115 42.67 8.59 3.14
C ALA A 115 43.52 7.53 2.42
N GLN A 116 43.51 6.30 2.90
CA GLN A 116 44.20 5.15 2.30
C GLN A 116 43.27 4.27 1.45
N GLY A 117 42.01 4.68 1.28
CA GLY A 117 40.99 3.93 0.55
C GLY A 117 40.47 2.70 1.29
N LYS A 118 40.66 2.63 2.63
CA LYS A 118 40.17 1.53 3.44
C LYS A 118 38.70 1.81 3.83
N PRO A 119 37.81 0.80 3.75
CA PRO A 119 36.41 0.93 4.14
C PRO A 119 36.21 1.40 5.59
N VAL A 120 35.29 2.37 5.76
CA VAL A 120 34.82 2.85 7.05
C VAL A 120 33.29 2.70 7.06
N TYR A 121 32.77 1.92 8.02
CA TYR A 121 31.32 1.64 8.14
C TYR A 121 30.71 2.46 9.25
N SER A 122 29.53 3.03 9.01
CA SER A 122 28.71 3.71 10.03
C SER A 122 27.26 3.24 9.95
N TRP A 123 26.79 2.61 11.01
CA TRP A 123 25.42 2.09 11.08
C TRP A 123 24.44 3.02 11.79
N THR A 124 24.90 4.18 12.26
CA THR A 124 24.14 5.08 13.13
C THR A 124 22.79 5.47 12.57
N ILE A 125 22.69 5.78 11.28
CA ILE A 125 21.42 6.22 10.67
C ILE A 125 20.58 5.00 10.28
N ILE A 126 21.18 3.93 9.75
CA ILE A 126 20.49 2.66 9.49
C ILE A 126 19.85 2.13 10.78
N ASP A 127 20.58 2.15 11.88
CA ASP A 127 20.06 1.72 13.18
C ASP A 127 18.84 2.53 13.62
N LYS A 128 18.85 3.86 13.47
CA LYS A 128 17.67 4.69 13.77
C LYS A 128 16.44 4.28 12.96
N ILE A 129 16.63 3.94 11.69
CA ILE A 129 15.56 3.49 10.80
C ILE A 129 15.03 2.13 11.27
N PHE A 130 15.92 1.16 11.43
CA PHE A 130 15.54 -0.21 11.76
C PHE A 130 15.06 -0.38 13.20
N ASP A 131 15.66 0.33 14.18
CA ASP A 131 15.14 0.39 15.54
C ASP A 131 13.69 0.85 15.56
N THR A 132 13.36 1.87 14.74
CA THR A 132 11.97 2.37 14.64
C THR A 132 11.00 1.29 14.17
N TYR A 133 11.41 0.40 13.26
CA TYR A 133 10.59 -0.75 12.82
C TYR A 133 10.50 -1.83 13.90
N ILE A 134 11.65 -2.25 14.43
CA ILE A 134 11.73 -3.38 15.38
C ILE A 134 11.01 -3.07 16.69
N GLU A 135 11.13 -1.85 17.21
CA GLU A 135 10.37 -1.37 18.38
C GLU A 135 8.86 -1.50 18.21
N ARG A 136 8.36 -1.55 16.96
CA ARG A 136 6.94 -1.70 16.60
C ARG A 136 6.57 -3.12 16.16
N GLY A 137 7.49 -4.08 16.26
CA GLY A 137 7.29 -5.46 15.82
C GLY A 137 7.19 -5.62 14.31
N MET A 138 7.58 -4.60 13.53
CA MET A 138 7.58 -4.63 12.06
C MET A 138 8.82 -5.36 11.54
N LYS A 139 8.76 -5.83 10.29
CA LYS A 139 9.82 -6.62 9.66
C LYS A 139 10.39 -5.89 8.44
N PRO A 140 11.70 -5.61 8.41
CA PRO A 140 12.33 -4.97 7.26
C PRO A 140 12.30 -5.83 5.99
N ILE A 141 12.06 -5.17 4.84
CA ILE A 141 12.58 -5.56 3.55
C ILE A 141 13.78 -4.65 3.32
N ALA A 142 14.96 -5.16 3.61
CA ALA A 142 16.21 -4.42 3.57
C ALA A 142 16.68 -4.28 2.12
N GLN A 143 16.34 -3.19 1.47
CA GLN A 143 16.75 -2.89 0.10
C GLN A 143 18.22 -2.52 0.08
N ILE A 144 19.04 -3.35 -0.58
CA ILE A 144 20.49 -3.19 -0.73
C ILE A 144 20.74 -2.20 -1.88
N GLY A 145 20.82 -0.94 -1.52
CA GLY A 145 20.97 0.19 -2.47
C GLY A 145 20.79 1.55 -1.76
N PHE A 146 21.10 2.65 -2.41
CA PHE A 146 21.77 2.68 -3.70
C PHE A 146 23.30 2.75 -3.50
N MET A 147 24.06 3.03 -4.61
CA MET A 147 25.53 2.98 -4.54
C MET A 147 26.10 4.08 -3.64
N PRO A 148 26.92 3.76 -2.64
CA PRO A 148 27.66 4.79 -1.88
C PRO A 148 28.57 5.60 -2.80
N GLU A 149 28.75 6.88 -2.53
CA GLU A 149 29.56 7.80 -3.32
C GLU A 149 30.99 7.28 -3.57
N ALA A 150 31.65 6.82 -2.50
CA ALA A 150 33.00 6.28 -2.58
C ALA A 150 33.11 5.01 -3.42
N LEU A 151 32.04 4.29 -3.69
CA LEU A 151 32.03 3.07 -4.53
C LEU A 151 31.47 3.31 -5.93
N SER A 152 30.86 4.45 -6.21
CA SER A 152 30.27 4.74 -7.51
C SER A 152 31.33 4.87 -8.59
N THR A 153 31.08 4.31 -9.78
CA THR A 153 31.96 4.54 -10.97
C THR A 153 31.87 5.98 -11.48
N HIS A 154 30.79 6.71 -11.15
CA HIS A 154 30.57 8.11 -11.55
C HIS A 154 29.99 8.89 -10.36
N PRO A 155 30.83 9.26 -9.37
CA PRO A 155 30.33 9.84 -8.13
C PRO A 155 29.79 11.27 -8.26
N GLU A 156 30.09 11.98 -9.34
CA GLU A 156 29.70 13.39 -9.50
C GLU A 156 28.80 13.63 -10.73
N PRO A 157 27.70 14.41 -10.61
CA PRO A 157 27.15 14.85 -9.34
C PRO A 157 26.54 13.67 -8.57
N TYR A 158 26.74 13.61 -7.24
CA TYR A 158 26.21 12.51 -6.42
C TYR A 158 24.79 12.75 -5.97
N LYS A 159 24.51 13.91 -5.35
CA LYS A 159 23.16 14.32 -4.93
C LYS A 159 22.47 15.09 -6.05
N HIS A 160 21.25 14.70 -6.38
CA HIS A 160 20.39 15.48 -7.27
C HIS A 160 19.63 16.58 -6.50
N HIS A 161 19.13 17.57 -7.24
CA HIS A 161 18.21 18.57 -6.71
C HIS A 161 16.77 18.18 -7.05
N TRP A 162 15.88 18.26 -6.07
CA TRP A 162 14.46 17.96 -6.22
C TRP A 162 13.61 19.01 -5.51
N GLU A 163 12.59 19.48 -6.22
CA GLU A 163 11.47 20.24 -5.66
C GLU A 163 10.16 19.74 -6.30
N PRO A 164 9.02 19.74 -5.57
CA PRO A 164 7.74 19.23 -6.08
C PRO A 164 7.26 19.89 -7.37
N ASP A 165 7.69 21.11 -7.63
CA ASP A 165 7.25 22.00 -8.71
C ASP A 165 8.30 22.16 -9.82
N LEU A 166 9.43 21.49 -9.73
CA LEU A 166 10.40 21.44 -10.81
C LEU A 166 9.96 20.41 -11.87
N LYS A 167 10.04 20.82 -13.15
CA LYS A 167 10.05 19.84 -14.23
C LYS A 167 11.19 18.88 -13.95
N HIS A 168 10.88 17.58 -13.94
CA HIS A 168 11.82 16.53 -13.57
C HIS A 168 13.14 16.67 -14.31
N GLY A 169 14.17 17.15 -13.62
CA GLY A 169 15.55 16.92 -14.02
C GLY A 169 15.88 15.42 -13.88
N ASP A 170 17.02 15.01 -14.43
CA ASP A 170 17.51 13.64 -14.20
C ASP A 170 17.87 13.49 -12.71
N ILE A 171 17.05 12.73 -11.98
CA ILE A 171 17.31 12.41 -10.57
C ILE A 171 18.34 11.28 -10.43
N TYR A 172 18.69 10.61 -11.52
CA TYR A 172 19.57 9.44 -11.54
C TYR A 172 21.03 9.87 -11.62
N THR A 173 21.60 10.26 -10.51
CA THR A 173 22.96 10.79 -10.35
C THR A 173 23.92 9.71 -9.86
N GLY A 174 25.03 10.06 -9.25
CA GLY A 174 26.12 9.14 -8.89
C GLY A 174 25.73 7.89 -8.10
N TRP A 175 24.64 7.95 -7.34
CA TRP A 175 24.10 6.80 -6.60
C TRP A 175 23.49 5.70 -7.49
N ALA A 176 23.20 5.99 -8.77
CA ALA A 176 22.59 5.05 -9.71
C ALA A 176 23.60 4.19 -10.51
N TYR A 177 24.89 4.40 -10.33
CA TYR A 177 25.92 3.75 -11.13
C TYR A 177 26.45 2.46 -10.48
N PRO A 178 27.05 1.55 -11.29
CA PRO A 178 27.70 0.33 -10.80
C PRO A 178 28.83 0.60 -9.80
N PRO A 179 29.16 -0.39 -8.94
CA PRO A 179 30.30 -0.27 -8.07
C PRO A 179 31.62 -0.35 -8.89
N LYS A 180 32.55 0.53 -8.59
CA LYS A 180 33.92 0.42 -9.14
C LYS A 180 34.71 -0.80 -8.61
N ASP A 181 34.25 -1.37 -7.47
CA ASP A 181 34.82 -2.54 -6.82
C ASP A 181 33.69 -3.41 -6.22
N TYR A 182 33.42 -4.56 -6.85
CA TYR A 182 32.37 -5.49 -6.44
C TYR A 182 32.67 -6.19 -5.11
N ASP A 183 33.98 -6.44 -4.80
CA ASP A 183 34.38 -7.06 -3.54
C ASP A 183 34.16 -6.11 -2.36
N LYS A 184 34.47 -4.83 -2.52
CA LYS A 184 34.19 -3.81 -1.50
C LYS A 184 32.70 -3.64 -1.27
N PHE A 185 31.87 -3.62 -2.34
CA PHE A 185 30.43 -3.55 -2.20
C PHE A 185 29.86 -4.80 -1.51
N ALA A 186 30.31 -5.98 -1.89
CA ALA A 186 29.94 -7.23 -1.22
C ALA A 186 30.38 -7.25 0.26
N SER A 187 31.55 -6.68 0.57
CA SER A 187 32.03 -6.56 1.95
C SER A 187 31.17 -5.62 2.78
N LEU A 188 30.72 -4.50 2.22
CA LEU A 188 29.75 -3.60 2.87
C LEU A 188 28.46 -4.36 3.21
N VAL A 189 27.90 -5.12 2.27
CA VAL A 189 26.69 -5.91 2.49
C VAL A 189 26.91 -6.99 3.56
N PHE A 190 28.04 -7.69 3.51
CA PHE A 190 28.40 -8.69 4.50
C PHE A 190 28.46 -8.10 5.91
N GLU A 191 29.15 -6.97 6.09
CA GLU A 191 29.27 -6.31 7.39
C GLU A 191 27.92 -5.74 7.86
N TRP A 192 27.06 -5.25 6.95
CA TRP A 192 25.71 -4.81 7.31
C TRP A 192 24.84 -5.96 7.84
N VAL A 193 24.82 -7.10 7.16
CA VAL A 193 24.07 -8.29 7.64
C VAL A 193 24.61 -8.76 8.99
N LYS A 194 25.96 -8.82 9.17
CA LYS A 194 26.58 -9.17 10.46
C LYS A 194 26.22 -8.19 11.58
N HIS A 195 26.26 -6.89 11.28
CA HIS A 195 25.85 -5.86 12.21
C HIS A 195 24.38 -6.05 12.65
N SER A 196 23.51 -6.28 11.67
CA SER A 196 22.08 -6.53 11.93
C SER A 196 21.88 -7.76 12.82
N VAL A 197 22.58 -8.86 12.56
CA VAL A 197 22.53 -10.08 13.41
C VAL A 197 23.05 -9.80 14.81
N SER A 198 24.13 -9.03 14.95
CA SER A 198 24.69 -8.67 16.25
C SER A 198 23.75 -7.78 17.06
N ARG A 199 23.03 -6.84 16.40
CA ARG A 199 22.16 -5.88 17.05
C ARG A 199 20.77 -6.45 17.40
N TYR A 200 20.15 -7.15 16.45
CA TYR A 200 18.76 -7.58 16.57
C TYR A 200 18.60 -9.08 16.86
N GLY A 201 19.67 -9.83 16.77
CA GLY A 201 19.65 -11.28 16.94
C GLY A 201 19.34 -12.03 15.63
N LYS A 202 19.87 -13.26 15.57
CA LYS A 202 19.74 -14.13 14.39
C LYS A 202 18.29 -14.44 14.03
N ASP A 203 17.46 -14.73 15.03
CA ASP A 203 16.07 -15.15 14.81
C ASP A 203 15.24 -14.00 14.23
N GLU A 204 15.46 -12.78 14.69
CA GLU A 204 14.83 -11.58 14.14
C GLU A 204 15.25 -11.35 12.70
N VAL A 205 16.55 -11.32 12.40
CA VAL A 205 17.07 -11.06 11.07
C VAL A 205 16.67 -12.15 10.05
N ASN A 206 16.46 -13.39 10.47
CA ASN A 206 15.92 -14.46 9.64
C ASN A 206 14.47 -14.21 9.18
N THR A 207 13.74 -13.31 9.81
CA THR A 207 12.40 -12.95 9.35
C THR A 207 12.43 -11.93 8.22
N TRP A 208 13.55 -11.22 8.04
CA TRP A 208 13.69 -10.15 7.06
C TRP A 208 13.85 -10.69 5.64
N PHE A 209 13.61 -9.78 4.67
CA PHE A 209 13.92 -9.98 3.26
C PHE A 209 15.07 -9.04 2.89
N TRP A 210 16.11 -9.56 2.27
CA TRP A 210 17.23 -8.79 1.71
C TRP A 210 17.01 -8.69 0.21
N GLU A 211 16.90 -7.51 -0.33
CA GLU A 211 16.51 -7.26 -1.71
C GLU A 211 17.55 -6.40 -2.40
N LEU A 212 18.02 -6.84 -3.58
CA LEU A 212 19.00 -6.05 -4.31
C LEU A 212 18.31 -5.00 -5.17
N TRP A 213 18.64 -3.72 -4.92
CA TRP A 213 18.36 -2.56 -5.76
C TRP A 213 16.88 -2.20 -5.88
N ASN A 214 16.59 -1.30 -6.87
CA ASN A 214 15.27 -0.85 -7.25
C ASN A 214 15.24 -0.50 -8.74
N GLU A 215 14.25 -0.99 -9.48
CA GLU A 215 13.96 -0.69 -10.88
C GLU A 215 15.21 -0.66 -11.81
N PRO A 216 16.05 -1.73 -11.80
CA PRO A 216 17.32 -1.71 -12.52
C PRO A 216 17.18 -1.71 -14.05
N ASN A 217 15.97 -1.85 -14.57
CA ASN A 217 15.65 -1.79 -16.00
C ASN A 217 15.39 -0.37 -16.52
N ILE A 218 15.46 0.64 -15.64
CA ILE A 218 15.33 2.07 -15.98
C ILE A 218 16.47 2.87 -15.34
N GLY A 219 16.39 4.19 -15.32
CA GLY A 219 17.47 5.09 -14.87
C GLY A 219 17.99 4.91 -13.45
N TYR A 220 17.29 4.17 -12.57
CA TYR A 220 17.82 3.79 -11.26
C TYR A 220 19.09 2.94 -11.35
N TRP A 221 19.38 2.34 -12.50
CA TRP A 221 20.62 1.63 -12.78
C TRP A 221 21.24 2.12 -14.09
N LYS A 222 22.42 2.73 -14.00
CA LYS A 222 23.18 3.27 -15.14
C LYS A 222 24.23 2.28 -15.66
N GLY A 223 24.19 1.03 -15.24
CA GLY A 223 24.99 -0.07 -15.75
C GLY A 223 24.23 -0.95 -16.75
N THR A 224 24.91 -2.00 -17.23
CA THR A 224 24.30 -3.04 -18.07
C THR A 224 23.54 -4.07 -17.22
N THR A 225 22.69 -4.87 -17.87
CA THR A 225 22.03 -6.00 -17.20
C THR A 225 23.04 -7.03 -16.67
N GLU A 226 24.15 -7.25 -17.41
CA GLU A 226 25.21 -8.16 -16.99
C GLU A 226 25.93 -7.66 -15.72
N GLU A 227 26.23 -6.37 -15.63
CA GLU A 227 26.82 -5.77 -14.43
C GLU A 227 25.88 -5.87 -13.22
N TYR A 228 24.56 -5.72 -13.42
CA TYR A 228 23.58 -5.94 -12.37
C TYR A 228 23.56 -7.41 -11.91
N ILE A 229 23.53 -8.35 -12.83
CA ILE A 229 23.57 -9.79 -12.55
C ILE A 229 24.86 -10.17 -11.80
N LYS A 230 26.02 -9.64 -12.24
CA LYS A 230 27.29 -9.80 -11.54
C LYS A 230 27.19 -9.26 -10.10
N MET A 231 26.64 -8.05 -9.92
CA MET A 231 26.46 -7.46 -8.59
C MET A 231 25.55 -8.34 -7.72
N TYR A 232 24.48 -8.93 -8.29
CA TYR A 232 23.61 -9.84 -7.56
C TYR A 232 24.37 -11.08 -7.03
N ASP A 233 25.23 -11.67 -7.82
CA ASP A 233 26.04 -12.82 -7.40
C ASP A 233 26.96 -12.49 -6.23
N TYR A 234 27.64 -11.33 -6.29
CA TYR A 234 28.51 -10.85 -5.21
C TYR A 234 27.72 -10.57 -3.94
N VAL A 235 26.57 -9.90 -4.06
CA VAL A 235 25.70 -9.55 -2.94
C VAL A 235 25.06 -10.78 -2.33
N SER A 236 24.51 -11.68 -3.15
CA SER A 236 23.87 -12.90 -2.65
C SER A 236 24.86 -13.81 -1.92
N ALA A 237 26.07 -13.93 -2.42
CA ALA A 237 27.16 -14.64 -1.75
C ALA A 237 27.53 -13.98 -0.41
N ALA A 238 27.60 -12.65 -0.35
CA ALA A 238 27.89 -11.90 0.88
C ALA A 238 26.80 -12.09 1.94
N VAL A 239 25.52 -11.96 1.55
CA VAL A 239 24.37 -12.19 2.45
C VAL A 239 24.39 -13.61 3.00
N LYS A 240 24.56 -14.61 2.13
CA LYS A 240 24.58 -16.04 2.55
C LYS A 240 25.81 -16.40 3.38
N ARG A 241 26.95 -15.74 3.15
CA ARG A 241 28.15 -15.92 3.98
C ARG A 241 27.96 -15.32 5.38
N ALA A 242 27.30 -14.16 5.49
CA ALA A 242 27.04 -13.51 6.77
C ALA A 242 25.95 -14.24 7.58
N LEU A 243 24.88 -14.68 6.92
CA LEU A 243 23.77 -15.42 7.51
C LEU A 243 23.22 -16.42 6.49
N PRO A 244 23.63 -17.71 6.55
CA PRO A 244 23.25 -18.73 5.54
C PRO A 244 21.75 -18.91 5.36
N THR A 245 20.96 -18.59 6.37
CA THR A 245 19.48 -18.71 6.38
C THR A 245 18.78 -17.42 5.97
N ALA A 246 19.49 -16.31 5.77
CA ALA A 246 18.90 -15.05 5.32
C ALA A 246 18.26 -15.21 3.94
N LYS A 247 17.12 -14.52 3.74
CA LYS A 247 16.39 -14.54 2.47
C LYS A 247 16.91 -13.42 1.57
N ILE A 248 17.41 -13.76 0.38
CA ILE A 248 17.85 -12.82 -0.65
C ILE A 248 17.00 -12.92 -1.91
N GLY A 249 16.65 -11.81 -2.54
CA GLY A 249 15.80 -11.76 -3.73
C GLY A 249 15.99 -10.53 -4.59
N GLY A 250 15.19 -10.45 -5.63
CA GLY A 250 15.14 -9.43 -6.68
C GLY A 250 14.29 -9.90 -7.87
N PRO A 251 14.40 -9.28 -9.07
CA PRO A 251 15.28 -8.16 -9.45
C PRO A 251 14.65 -6.77 -9.30
N GLU A 252 13.44 -6.64 -8.78
CA GLU A 252 12.73 -5.38 -8.56
C GLU A 252 12.56 -4.52 -9.83
N VAL A 253 12.25 -5.14 -10.94
CA VAL A 253 11.99 -4.43 -12.19
C VAL A 253 10.68 -3.62 -12.11
N THR A 254 10.55 -2.60 -12.96
CA THR A 254 9.27 -1.93 -13.19
C THR A 254 8.20 -2.90 -13.70
N GLY A 255 7.00 -2.41 -14.05
CA GLY A 255 5.91 -3.27 -14.53
C GLY A 255 6.30 -4.22 -15.67
N PRO A 256 6.26 -5.55 -15.46
CA PRO A 256 6.67 -6.55 -16.47
C PRO A 256 5.79 -6.58 -17.73
N GLY A 257 4.71 -5.84 -17.78
CA GLY A 257 3.93 -5.59 -19.00
C GLY A 257 4.73 -4.85 -20.08
N SER A 258 5.76 -4.09 -19.71
CA SER A 258 6.69 -3.48 -20.65
C SER A 258 7.74 -4.49 -21.15
N LYS A 259 8.18 -4.34 -22.42
CA LYS A 259 9.19 -5.23 -23.00
C LYS A 259 10.52 -5.15 -22.22
N GLY A 260 10.99 -3.96 -21.87
CA GLY A 260 12.26 -3.76 -21.18
C GLY A 260 12.29 -4.46 -19.81
N ALA A 261 11.24 -4.27 -18.99
CA ALA A 261 11.13 -4.93 -17.69
C ALA A 261 10.98 -6.46 -17.82
N SER A 262 10.17 -6.92 -18.79
CA SER A 262 9.99 -8.36 -19.07
C SER A 262 11.29 -9.03 -19.48
N ASP A 263 12.07 -8.41 -20.38
CA ASP A 263 13.34 -8.95 -20.87
C ASP A 263 14.39 -8.96 -19.75
N PHE A 264 14.51 -7.89 -18.97
CA PHE A 264 15.42 -7.82 -17.82
C PHE A 264 15.09 -8.91 -16.80
N MET A 265 13.82 -9.04 -16.42
CA MET A 265 13.36 -10.04 -15.45
C MET A 265 13.70 -11.46 -15.92
N LYS A 266 13.48 -11.78 -17.21
CA LYS A 266 13.80 -13.09 -17.77
C LYS A 266 15.30 -13.34 -17.77
N GLN A 267 16.13 -12.38 -18.23
CA GLN A 267 17.60 -12.52 -18.21
C GLN A 267 18.11 -12.78 -16.79
N PHE A 268 17.58 -12.06 -15.80
CA PHE A 268 17.92 -12.27 -14.40
C PHE A 268 17.51 -13.67 -13.90
N LEU A 269 16.27 -14.12 -14.15
CA LEU A 269 15.78 -15.42 -13.72
C LEU A 269 16.49 -16.56 -14.46
N ASP A 270 16.82 -16.41 -15.76
CA ASP A 270 17.61 -17.36 -16.52
C ASP A 270 19.01 -17.53 -15.90
N HIS A 271 19.67 -16.43 -15.54
CA HIS A 271 20.96 -16.48 -14.86
C HIS A 271 20.86 -17.18 -13.50
N VAL A 272 19.89 -16.81 -12.67
CA VAL A 272 19.67 -17.41 -11.35
C VAL A 272 19.48 -18.92 -11.43
N VAL A 273 18.81 -19.42 -12.48
CA VAL A 273 18.57 -20.86 -12.66
C VAL A 273 19.73 -21.56 -13.39
N ASN A 274 20.27 -20.93 -14.44
CA ASN A 274 21.12 -21.60 -15.43
C ASN A 274 22.48 -20.93 -15.63
N GLY A 275 22.65 -19.66 -15.25
CA GLY A 275 23.88 -18.91 -15.49
C GLY A 275 25.06 -19.40 -14.66
N GLN A 276 26.26 -19.03 -15.07
CA GLN A 276 27.44 -19.27 -14.28
C GLN A 276 27.63 -18.14 -13.27
N ASN A 277 27.59 -18.48 -11.98
CA ASN A 277 27.74 -17.53 -10.90
C ASN A 277 29.17 -16.93 -10.89
N TYR A 278 29.27 -15.62 -10.87
CA TYR A 278 30.52 -14.87 -10.97
C TYR A 278 31.46 -15.05 -9.76
N VAL A 279 30.95 -15.44 -8.59
CA VAL A 279 31.75 -15.64 -7.37
C VAL A 279 32.18 -17.09 -7.24
N THR A 280 31.28 -18.03 -7.49
CA THR A 280 31.52 -19.45 -7.22
C THR A 280 31.92 -20.26 -8.44
N GLY A 281 31.74 -19.72 -9.66
CA GLY A 281 31.90 -20.44 -10.92
C GLY A 281 30.88 -21.57 -11.13
N LYS A 282 29.96 -21.80 -10.21
CA LYS A 282 28.92 -22.84 -10.28
C LYS A 282 27.72 -22.35 -11.05
N LYS A 283 26.87 -23.31 -11.47
CA LYS A 283 25.58 -23.01 -12.10
C LYS A 283 24.60 -22.45 -11.08
N GLY A 284 23.94 -21.36 -11.43
CA GLY A 284 22.87 -20.71 -10.68
C GLY A 284 23.33 -19.86 -9.50
N SER A 285 22.42 -19.05 -8.99
CA SER A 285 22.63 -18.13 -7.88
C SER A 285 21.56 -18.30 -6.81
N PRO A 286 21.87 -18.08 -5.52
CA PRO A 286 20.88 -18.13 -4.46
C PRO A 286 19.74 -17.13 -4.69
N ILE A 287 18.48 -17.59 -4.57
CA ILE A 287 17.30 -16.76 -4.57
C ILE A 287 16.22 -17.38 -3.69
N ASP A 288 15.63 -16.61 -2.79
CA ASP A 288 14.62 -17.08 -1.83
C ASP A 288 13.24 -16.47 -2.08
N PHE A 289 13.17 -15.36 -2.81
CA PHE A 289 11.92 -14.71 -3.21
C PHE A 289 12.13 -13.87 -4.48
N ILE A 290 11.05 -13.56 -5.17
CA ILE A 290 11.08 -12.82 -6.44
C ILE A 290 10.28 -11.53 -6.28
N THR A 291 10.79 -10.44 -6.87
CA THR A 291 10.17 -9.12 -6.77
C THR A 291 10.06 -8.43 -8.13
N PHE A 292 9.00 -7.64 -8.27
CA PHE A 292 8.77 -6.71 -9.38
C PHE A 292 7.72 -5.67 -8.98
N HIS A 293 7.63 -4.57 -9.72
CA HIS A 293 6.62 -3.53 -9.49
C HIS A 293 5.40 -3.68 -10.40
N ALA A 294 4.29 -3.06 -10.01
CA ALA A 294 3.11 -2.95 -10.83
C ALA A 294 2.35 -1.67 -10.51
N LYS A 295 2.38 -0.73 -11.43
CA LYS A 295 1.75 0.57 -11.29
C LYS A 295 0.53 0.69 -12.21
N GLY A 296 -0.44 1.53 -11.83
CA GLY A 296 -1.46 2.03 -12.72
C GLY A 296 -0.90 3.13 -13.64
N ALA A 297 -1.80 3.86 -14.28
CA ALA A 297 -1.44 5.01 -15.10
C ALA A 297 -2.58 6.04 -15.05
N PRO A 298 -2.80 6.70 -13.92
CA PRO A 298 -3.81 7.74 -13.80
C PRO A 298 -3.46 8.93 -14.70
N ARG A 299 -4.49 9.58 -15.22
CA ARG A 299 -4.36 10.75 -16.08
C ARG A 299 -5.47 11.75 -15.81
N LEU A 300 -5.29 12.97 -16.25
CA LEU A 300 -6.34 13.97 -16.25
C LEU A 300 -7.09 13.94 -17.58
N VAL A 301 -8.41 13.73 -17.54
CA VAL A 301 -9.28 13.72 -18.70
C VAL A 301 -10.44 14.68 -18.44
N ASN A 302 -10.60 15.71 -19.27
CA ASN A 302 -11.63 16.74 -19.09
C ASN A 302 -11.66 17.32 -17.64
N LYS A 303 -10.51 17.63 -17.10
CA LYS A 303 -10.32 18.13 -15.72
C LYS A 303 -10.72 17.15 -14.61
N MET A 304 -10.97 15.90 -14.94
CA MET A 304 -11.30 14.84 -13.97
C MET A 304 -10.17 13.81 -13.96
N VAL A 305 -9.83 13.32 -12.78
CA VAL A 305 -8.89 12.20 -12.65
C VAL A 305 -9.55 10.94 -13.20
N GLN A 306 -8.85 10.27 -14.10
CA GLN A 306 -9.19 8.96 -14.61
C GLN A 306 -8.07 7.98 -14.30
N MET A 307 -8.39 6.96 -13.51
CA MET A 307 -7.47 5.87 -13.15
C MET A 307 -7.26 4.90 -14.30
N ASN A 308 -6.38 3.91 -14.10
CA ASN A 308 -6.15 2.83 -15.03
C ASN A 308 -5.73 1.55 -14.30
N MET A 309 -6.68 0.95 -13.60
CA MET A 309 -6.46 -0.33 -12.89
C MET A 309 -6.03 -1.45 -13.85
N GLY A 310 -6.53 -1.42 -15.08
CA GLY A 310 -6.19 -2.40 -16.12
C GLY A 310 -4.69 -2.49 -16.39
N THR A 311 -3.97 -1.36 -16.37
CA THR A 311 -2.50 -1.36 -16.52
C THR A 311 -1.82 -2.10 -15.38
N GLN A 312 -2.15 -1.78 -14.13
CA GLN A 312 -1.57 -2.45 -12.98
C GLN A 312 -1.81 -3.96 -12.99
N LEU A 313 -3.04 -4.38 -13.30
CA LEU A 313 -3.37 -5.81 -13.32
C LEU A 313 -2.71 -6.55 -14.49
N ARG A 314 -2.49 -5.91 -15.63
CA ARG A 314 -1.68 -6.49 -16.74
C ARG A 314 -0.24 -6.73 -16.32
N ASP A 315 0.37 -5.76 -15.63
CA ASP A 315 1.74 -5.88 -15.14
C ASP A 315 1.86 -7.03 -14.13
N ILE A 316 0.90 -7.14 -13.20
CA ILE A 316 0.86 -8.24 -12.22
C ILE A 316 0.70 -9.59 -12.92
N ASP A 317 -0.26 -9.71 -13.84
CA ASP A 317 -0.51 -10.96 -14.56
C ASP A 317 0.72 -11.39 -15.36
N LYS A 318 1.39 -10.43 -16.02
CA LYS A 318 2.61 -10.70 -16.79
C LYS A 318 3.78 -11.11 -15.90
N GLY A 319 3.98 -10.47 -14.75
CA GLY A 319 5.00 -10.87 -13.78
C GLY A 319 4.75 -12.29 -13.26
N PHE A 320 3.52 -12.62 -12.90
CA PHE A 320 3.14 -13.97 -12.49
C PHE A 320 3.31 -15.01 -13.61
N GLU A 321 2.97 -14.65 -14.86
CA GLU A 321 3.20 -15.51 -16.04
C GLU A 321 4.69 -15.85 -16.21
N ILE A 322 5.57 -14.82 -16.10
CA ILE A 322 7.02 -15.03 -16.21
C ILE A 322 7.50 -15.97 -15.10
N VAL A 323 7.16 -15.72 -13.83
CA VAL A 323 7.58 -16.59 -12.72
C VAL A 323 7.04 -18.01 -12.90
N ALA A 324 5.77 -18.17 -13.31
CA ALA A 324 5.16 -19.47 -13.53
C ALA A 324 5.83 -20.28 -14.65
N SER A 325 6.54 -19.62 -15.57
CA SER A 325 7.29 -20.28 -16.64
C SER A 325 8.59 -20.96 -16.18
N TYR A 326 9.04 -20.70 -14.94
CA TYR A 326 10.21 -21.32 -14.31
C TYR A 326 9.76 -22.34 -13.25
N PRO A 327 9.73 -23.65 -13.55
CA PRO A 327 9.21 -24.66 -12.60
C PRO A 327 9.90 -24.67 -11.23
N SER A 328 11.23 -24.42 -11.20
CA SER A 328 12.03 -24.35 -9.97
C SER A 328 11.75 -23.11 -9.11
N LEU A 329 11.23 -22.04 -9.70
CA LEU A 329 10.98 -20.76 -9.04
C LEU A 329 9.50 -20.48 -8.76
N LYS A 330 8.59 -21.20 -9.42
CA LYS A 330 7.15 -20.95 -9.42
C LYS A 330 6.53 -20.85 -8.02
N GLN A 331 7.05 -21.59 -7.05
CA GLN A 331 6.53 -21.62 -5.70
C GLN A 331 7.30 -20.73 -4.72
N LEU A 332 8.35 -20.06 -5.18
CA LEU A 332 9.01 -19.05 -4.34
C LEU A 332 8.04 -17.90 -4.00
N PRO A 333 8.17 -17.30 -2.82
CA PRO A 333 7.41 -16.11 -2.48
C PRO A 333 7.58 -15.01 -3.52
N ILE A 334 6.48 -14.42 -3.97
CA ILE A 334 6.49 -13.21 -4.81
C ILE A 334 6.05 -12.03 -3.96
N ILE A 335 6.86 -10.99 -3.94
CA ILE A 335 6.50 -9.70 -3.35
C ILE A 335 6.42 -8.69 -4.50
N ILE A 336 5.24 -8.08 -4.71
CA ILE A 336 5.12 -6.95 -5.62
C ILE A 336 5.66 -5.75 -4.88
N GLY A 337 6.91 -5.33 -5.19
CA GLY A 337 7.71 -4.42 -4.38
C GLY A 337 7.20 -2.98 -4.35
N GLU A 338 6.42 -2.57 -5.37
CA GLU A 338 5.60 -1.36 -5.35
C GLU A 338 4.30 -1.64 -6.12
N SER A 339 3.15 -1.42 -5.47
CA SER A 339 1.87 -1.86 -6.00
C SER A 339 0.74 -0.86 -5.77
N ASP A 340 0.99 0.40 -6.06
CA ASP A 340 0.07 1.52 -6.00
C ASP A 340 -0.24 2.07 -7.41
N PRO A 341 -1.21 2.99 -7.54
CA PRO A 341 -1.67 3.46 -8.86
C PRO A 341 -0.65 4.25 -9.66
N GLU A 342 0.36 4.90 -9.03
CA GLU A 342 1.26 5.80 -9.76
C GLU A 342 2.63 5.92 -9.10
N GLY A 343 3.68 6.19 -9.91
CA GLY A 343 5.08 6.12 -9.53
C GLY A 343 5.62 7.25 -8.66
N CYS A 344 5.38 8.53 -9.00
CA CYS A 344 6.03 9.64 -8.29
C CYS A 344 5.35 9.96 -6.94
N ALA A 345 5.96 9.56 -5.82
CA ALA A 345 5.42 9.78 -4.48
C ALA A 345 5.39 11.27 -4.09
N ALA A 346 6.49 11.96 -4.31
CA ALA A 346 6.69 13.36 -3.94
C ALA A 346 6.14 14.39 -4.95
N CYS A 347 5.42 13.95 -6.01
CA CYS A 347 4.80 14.84 -6.98
C CYS A 347 3.46 15.34 -6.46
N SER A 348 3.34 16.65 -6.26
CA SER A 348 2.11 17.29 -5.81
C SER A 348 1.01 17.31 -6.88
N GLU A 349 -0.25 17.54 -6.48
CA GLU A 349 -1.36 17.72 -7.42
C GLU A 349 -1.30 19.04 -8.19
N ASP A 350 -0.63 20.06 -7.67
CA ASP A 350 -0.43 21.32 -8.37
C ASP A 350 0.40 21.12 -9.65
N PHE A 351 1.32 20.19 -9.59
CA PHE A 351 2.25 19.87 -10.69
C PHE A 351 1.79 18.70 -11.54
N SER A 352 1.19 17.73 -10.88
CA SER A 352 0.64 16.51 -11.47
C SER A 352 -0.83 16.37 -11.07
N PRO A 353 -1.75 17.12 -11.72
CA PRO A 353 -3.16 17.21 -11.27
C PRO A 353 -3.88 15.86 -11.19
N GLN A 354 -3.43 14.84 -11.94
CA GLN A 354 -3.94 13.49 -11.81
C GLN A 354 -3.72 12.89 -10.41
N ASN A 355 -2.78 13.42 -9.61
CA ASN A 355 -2.47 12.93 -8.27
C ASN A 355 -3.50 13.35 -7.20
N ALA A 356 -4.45 14.22 -7.54
CA ALA A 356 -5.53 14.64 -6.65
C ALA A 356 -6.35 13.44 -6.08
N TYR A 357 -6.40 12.29 -6.78
CA TYR A 357 -7.07 11.09 -6.26
C TYR A 357 -6.54 10.61 -4.92
N ARG A 358 -5.29 10.93 -4.58
CA ARG A 358 -4.58 10.46 -3.39
C ARG A 358 -5.10 11.06 -2.09
N ASN A 359 -5.81 12.19 -2.16
CA ASN A 359 -6.36 12.83 -0.97
C ASN A 359 -7.68 12.21 -0.52
N GLY A 360 -8.49 11.70 -1.46
CA GLY A 360 -9.88 11.32 -1.23
C GLY A 360 -10.14 9.81 -1.30
N THR A 361 -11.42 9.48 -1.44
CA THR A 361 -11.94 8.11 -1.39
C THR A 361 -11.62 7.26 -2.62
N MET A 362 -11.22 7.89 -3.73
CA MET A 362 -10.83 7.17 -4.94
C MET A 362 -9.62 6.26 -4.72
N TYR A 363 -8.62 6.72 -3.96
CA TYR A 363 -7.48 5.88 -3.60
C TYR A 363 -7.91 4.68 -2.75
N ALA A 364 -8.86 4.90 -1.82
CA ALA A 364 -9.40 3.85 -0.98
C ALA A 364 -10.14 2.77 -1.78
N SER A 365 -11.07 3.16 -2.65
CA SER A 365 -11.87 2.23 -3.46
C SER A 365 -11.02 1.47 -4.49
N TYR A 366 -10.04 2.15 -5.11
CA TYR A 366 -9.05 1.51 -5.98
C TYR A 366 -8.27 0.43 -5.23
N THR A 367 -7.76 0.76 -4.04
CA THR A 367 -6.98 -0.17 -3.21
C THR A 367 -7.79 -1.41 -2.86
N ALA A 368 -9.03 -1.25 -2.38
CA ALA A 368 -9.91 -2.36 -2.07
C ALA A 368 -10.14 -3.27 -3.29
N ALA A 369 -10.48 -2.68 -4.43
CA ALA A 369 -10.75 -3.41 -5.67
C ALA A 369 -9.51 -4.10 -6.25
N ALA A 370 -8.33 -3.43 -6.23
CA ALA A 370 -7.09 -3.96 -6.79
C ALA A 370 -6.53 -5.11 -5.94
N PHE A 371 -6.55 -4.99 -4.60
CA PHE A 371 -6.05 -6.05 -3.72
C PHE A 371 -6.89 -7.33 -3.83
N ALA A 372 -8.21 -7.23 -3.94
CA ALA A 372 -9.07 -8.39 -4.16
C ALA A 372 -8.66 -9.19 -5.41
N ARG A 373 -8.31 -8.49 -6.50
CA ARG A 373 -7.94 -9.11 -7.78
C ARG A 373 -6.53 -9.70 -7.78
N LYS A 374 -5.64 -9.23 -6.92
CA LYS A 374 -4.29 -9.83 -6.77
C LYS A 374 -4.37 -11.29 -6.29
N TYR A 375 -5.30 -11.59 -5.38
CA TYR A 375 -5.55 -12.98 -4.97
C TYR A 375 -5.99 -13.85 -6.15
N ASP A 376 -6.96 -13.39 -6.93
CA ASP A 376 -7.50 -14.14 -8.05
C ASP A 376 -6.43 -14.39 -9.14
N LEU A 377 -5.59 -13.37 -9.43
CA LEU A 377 -4.48 -13.48 -10.39
C LEU A 377 -3.43 -14.51 -9.93
N ALA A 378 -3.03 -14.46 -8.67
CA ALA A 378 -2.05 -15.41 -8.13
C ALA A 378 -2.58 -16.85 -8.18
N GLU A 379 -3.85 -17.07 -7.83
CA GLU A 379 -4.51 -18.37 -7.92
C GLU A 379 -4.60 -18.86 -9.37
N ASN A 380 -5.01 -18.00 -10.30
CA ASN A 380 -5.13 -18.36 -11.72
C ASN A 380 -3.78 -18.76 -12.34
N ARG A 381 -2.68 -18.14 -11.91
CA ARG A 381 -1.33 -18.48 -12.36
C ARG A 381 -0.67 -19.60 -11.53
N GLY A 382 -1.26 -19.97 -10.40
CA GLY A 382 -0.74 -20.97 -9.47
C GLY A 382 0.61 -20.61 -8.89
N VAL A 383 0.83 -19.33 -8.57
CA VAL A 383 2.04 -18.79 -7.98
C VAL A 383 1.83 -18.41 -6.50
N ASN A 384 2.92 -18.24 -5.77
CA ASN A 384 2.89 -17.95 -4.34
C ASN A 384 3.01 -16.44 -4.09
N LEU A 385 1.92 -15.67 -4.21
CA LEU A 385 1.90 -14.28 -3.80
C LEU A 385 2.05 -14.18 -2.28
N GLN A 386 3.14 -13.57 -1.84
CA GLN A 386 3.48 -13.32 -0.44
C GLN A 386 3.02 -11.95 0.03
N GLY A 387 3.22 -10.90 -0.77
CA GLY A 387 2.90 -9.53 -0.43
C GLY A 387 2.79 -8.61 -1.62
N ALA A 388 2.11 -7.48 -1.41
CA ALA A 388 2.05 -6.38 -2.35
C ALA A 388 2.25 -5.08 -1.60
N VAL A 389 3.41 -4.46 -1.80
CA VAL A 389 3.82 -3.27 -1.05
C VAL A 389 3.01 -2.06 -1.49
N THR A 390 2.29 -1.47 -0.55
CA THR A 390 1.70 -0.16 -0.75
C THR A 390 2.81 0.87 -0.58
N TRP A 391 3.16 1.54 -1.69
CA TRP A 391 4.26 2.48 -1.73
C TRP A 391 3.76 3.89 -1.39
N ALA A 392 3.49 4.10 -0.11
CA ALA A 392 2.98 5.36 0.42
C ALA A 392 3.34 5.50 1.90
N PHE A 393 3.79 6.69 2.30
CA PHE A 393 4.20 6.96 3.68
C PHE A 393 3.63 8.28 4.21
N GLU A 394 4.47 9.23 4.53
CA GLU A 394 4.17 10.57 5.01
C GLU A 394 5.35 11.50 4.80
N PHE A 395 5.06 12.74 4.40
CA PHE A 395 6.04 13.81 4.27
C PHE A 395 5.72 14.88 5.32
N GLU A 396 6.45 14.85 6.43
CA GLU A 396 6.28 15.81 7.53
C GLU A 396 6.63 17.23 7.08
N ASP A 397 5.92 18.24 7.60
CA ASP A 397 6.09 19.67 7.27
C ASP A 397 5.78 20.04 5.80
N GLN A 398 5.04 19.20 5.08
CA GLN A 398 4.56 19.52 3.74
C GLN A 398 3.15 20.14 3.79
N PRO A 399 2.73 20.86 2.72
CA PRO A 399 1.38 21.41 2.64
C PRO A 399 0.30 20.32 2.77
N TRP A 400 -0.75 20.63 3.51
CA TRP A 400 -1.87 19.73 3.78
C TRP A 400 -2.56 19.27 2.51
N PHE A 401 -2.84 17.96 2.41
CA PHE A 401 -3.60 17.33 1.31
C PHE A 401 -3.14 17.76 -0.09
N ARG A 402 -1.82 17.85 -0.31
CA ARG A 402 -1.25 18.32 -1.58
C ARG A 402 -1.17 17.26 -2.68
N GLY A 403 -1.80 16.11 -2.51
CA GLY A 403 -1.79 15.04 -3.50
C GLY A 403 -0.49 14.23 -3.52
N PHE A 404 0.34 14.31 -2.51
CA PHE A 404 1.46 13.39 -2.33
C PHE A 404 0.95 11.97 -2.12
N ARG A 405 1.74 10.97 -2.52
CA ARG A 405 1.43 9.57 -2.29
C ARG A 405 1.76 9.19 -0.84
N ASP A 406 0.86 9.55 0.04
CA ASP A 406 0.98 9.34 1.47
C ASP A 406 -0.29 8.72 2.07
N LEU A 407 -0.13 8.04 3.21
CA LEU A 407 -1.20 7.43 3.99
C LEU A 407 -1.76 8.42 5.03
N ALA A 408 -0.93 9.38 5.42
CA ALA A 408 -1.28 10.47 6.31
C ALA A 408 -0.61 11.78 5.83
N THR A 409 -1.12 12.92 6.25
CA THR A 409 -0.58 14.26 5.99
C THR A 409 -0.42 15.00 7.31
N ASN A 410 0.82 15.34 7.69
CA ASN A 410 1.17 15.97 8.97
C ASN A 410 0.48 15.27 10.17
N GLY A 411 0.58 13.94 10.21
CA GLY A 411 0.01 13.10 11.26
C GLY A 411 -1.50 12.85 11.18
N VAL A 412 -2.21 13.34 10.15
CA VAL A 412 -3.65 13.12 9.94
C VAL A 412 -3.89 12.07 8.85
N ASP A 413 -4.60 11.01 9.19
CA ASP A 413 -4.86 9.88 8.32
C ASP A 413 -5.70 10.23 7.11
N LYS A 414 -5.29 9.72 5.95
CA LYS A 414 -6.07 9.78 4.71
C LYS A 414 -7.03 8.59 4.59
N PRO A 415 -8.10 8.70 3.79
CA PRO A 415 -9.09 7.62 3.62
C PRO A 415 -8.49 6.26 3.26
N VAL A 416 -7.40 6.22 2.50
CA VAL A 416 -6.74 4.99 2.07
C VAL A 416 -6.20 4.17 3.24
N LEU A 417 -5.70 4.78 4.32
CA LEU A 417 -5.23 4.04 5.50
C LEU A 417 -6.36 3.24 6.15
N ASN A 418 -7.59 3.74 6.08
CA ASN A 418 -8.76 3.04 6.63
C ASN A 418 -9.13 1.74 5.86
N VAL A 419 -8.76 1.63 4.58
CA VAL A 419 -8.89 0.34 3.85
C VAL A 419 -7.97 -0.72 4.47
N PHE A 420 -6.77 -0.35 4.87
CA PHE A 420 -5.84 -1.27 5.54
C PHE A 420 -6.32 -1.65 6.93
N ARG A 421 -6.98 -0.73 7.67
CA ARG A 421 -7.69 -1.08 8.92
C ARG A 421 -8.81 -2.09 8.66
N MET A 422 -9.55 -1.95 7.57
CA MET A 422 -10.55 -2.93 7.16
C MET A 422 -9.92 -4.29 6.80
N PHE A 423 -8.82 -4.32 6.02
CA PHE A 423 -8.10 -5.55 5.73
C PHE A 423 -7.59 -6.25 7.00
N GLY A 424 -7.10 -5.48 7.98
CA GLY A 424 -6.64 -6.00 9.26
C GLY A 424 -7.72 -6.75 10.07
N MET A 425 -9.01 -6.46 9.81
CA MET A 425 -10.15 -7.16 10.41
C MET A 425 -10.53 -8.45 9.64
N MET A 426 -10.03 -8.64 8.41
CA MET A 426 -10.38 -9.76 7.55
C MET A 426 -9.43 -10.94 7.79
N GLN A 427 -9.91 -11.99 8.43
CA GLN A 427 -9.10 -13.14 8.85
C GLN A 427 -9.71 -14.46 8.40
N GLY A 428 -8.96 -15.55 8.57
CA GLY A 428 -9.40 -16.89 8.26
C GLY A 428 -9.31 -17.25 6.78
N ASN A 429 -10.40 -17.74 6.19
CA ASN A 429 -10.44 -18.15 4.79
C ASN A 429 -11.26 -17.18 3.96
N ARG A 430 -10.75 -16.82 2.79
CA ARG A 430 -11.56 -16.19 1.75
C ARG A 430 -12.68 -17.14 1.31
N VAL A 431 -13.84 -16.55 1.01
CA VAL A 431 -15.03 -17.32 0.62
C VAL A 431 -15.58 -16.84 -0.73
N GLU A 432 -16.49 -17.61 -1.32
CA GLU A 432 -17.10 -17.29 -2.62
C GLU A 432 -17.94 -16.01 -2.52
N VAL A 433 -17.71 -15.10 -3.48
CA VAL A 433 -18.51 -13.88 -3.68
C VAL A 433 -18.95 -13.81 -5.14
N LYS A 434 -20.23 -13.45 -5.38
CA LYS A 434 -20.80 -13.19 -6.70
C LYS A 434 -21.54 -11.88 -6.69
N GLY A 435 -21.18 -10.97 -7.59
CA GLY A 435 -21.81 -9.65 -7.74
C GLY A 435 -22.41 -9.46 -9.13
N THR A 436 -23.59 -8.81 -9.21
CA THR A 436 -24.26 -8.54 -10.49
C THR A 436 -23.61 -7.44 -11.32
N LEU A 437 -22.80 -6.57 -10.70
CA LEU A 437 -22.01 -5.53 -11.36
C LEU A 437 -20.50 -5.72 -11.19
N ALA A 438 -20.06 -6.92 -10.83
CA ALA A 438 -18.65 -7.25 -10.75
C ALA A 438 -18.03 -7.36 -12.15
N TYR A 439 -16.99 -6.57 -12.40
CA TYR A 439 -16.19 -6.71 -13.63
C TYR A 439 -15.34 -7.98 -13.53
N ASN A 440 -15.31 -8.77 -14.60
CA ASN A 440 -14.36 -9.86 -14.71
C ASN A 440 -12.95 -9.33 -15.08
N PHE A 441 -11.93 -10.17 -14.84
CA PHE A 441 -10.54 -9.78 -15.05
C PHE A 441 -10.25 -9.38 -16.51
N ALA A 442 -10.78 -10.11 -17.49
CA ALA A 442 -10.55 -9.81 -18.90
C ALA A 442 -11.06 -8.43 -19.28
N SER A 443 -12.27 -8.06 -18.83
CA SER A 443 -12.83 -6.72 -19.07
C SER A 443 -11.97 -5.62 -18.45
N ILE A 444 -11.48 -5.81 -17.22
CA ILE A 444 -10.63 -4.80 -16.57
C ILE A 444 -9.27 -4.72 -17.26
N ARG A 445 -8.66 -5.85 -17.58
CA ARG A 445 -7.39 -5.90 -18.31
C ARG A 445 -7.45 -5.13 -19.62
N ASP A 446 -8.53 -5.31 -20.38
CA ASP A 446 -8.64 -4.79 -21.75
C ASP A 446 -9.08 -3.32 -21.78
N SER A 447 -9.99 -2.91 -20.88
CA SER A 447 -10.60 -1.57 -20.90
C SER A 447 -10.61 -0.83 -19.56
N SER A 448 -10.06 -1.43 -18.50
CA SER A 448 -10.16 -0.94 -17.15
C SER A 448 -11.63 -0.75 -16.71
N VAL A 449 -11.92 0.00 -15.67
CA VAL A 449 -13.29 0.25 -15.19
C VAL A 449 -13.76 1.63 -15.70
N ARG A 450 -14.00 1.73 -17.00
CA ARG A 450 -14.33 2.99 -17.73
C ARG A 450 -15.67 3.00 -18.42
N GLY A 451 -16.44 1.93 -18.32
CA GLY A 451 -17.77 1.83 -18.91
C GLY A 451 -18.81 2.69 -18.20
N ALA A 452 -20.06 2.62 -18.64
CA ALA A 452 -21.16 3.38 -18.03
C ALA A 452 -21.46 2.95 -16.58
N LYS A 453 -21.12 1.71 -16.23
CA LYS A 453 -21.41 1.12 -14.90
C LYS A 453 -20.12 1.05 -14.06
N PRO A 454 -20.21 1.23 -12.73
CA PRO A 454 -19.09 1.00 -11.83
C PRO A 454 -18.84 -0.51 -11.65
N ASP A 455 -17.66 -0.84 -11.12
CA ASP A 455 -17.36 -2.14 -10.53
C ASP A 455 -17.86 -2.14 -9.08
N ILE A 456 -18.98 -2.79 -8.83
CA ILE A 456 -19.49 -3.03 -7.48
C ILE A 456 -19.33 -4.51 -7.18
N ASN A 457 -18.40 -4.81 -6.28
CA ASN A 457 -18.03 -6.16 -5.93
C ASN A 457 -17.60 -6.24 -4.47
N ALA A 458 -17.23 -7.42 -3.99
CA ALA A 458 -16.77 -7.61 -2.63
C ALA A 458 -15.65 -8.64 -2.51
N LEU A 459 -14.92 -8.54 -1.41
CA LEU A 459 -14.03 -9.55 -0.87
C LEU A 459 -14.60 -9.98 0.48
N ALA A 460 -14.68 -11.29 0.74
CA ALA A 460 -15.22 -11.80 1.99
C ALA A 460 -14.30 -12.87 2.60
N ALA A 461 -14.28 -12.89 3.94
CA ALA A 461 -13.50 -13.86 4.71
C ALA A 461 -14.31 -14.36 5.92
N LYS A 462 -14.02 -15.59 6.36
CA LYS A 462 -14.63 -16.23 7.53
C LYS A 462 -13.55 -16.90 8.36
N ASP A 463 -13.59 -16.65 9.65
CA ASP A 463 -12.88 -17.42 10.68
C ASP A 463 -13.87 -18.15 11.62
N ASP A 464 -13.39 -18.66 12.74
CA ASP A 464 -14.21 -19.46 13.66
C ASP A 464 -15.30 -18.65 14.38
N LYS A 465 -15.10 -17.33 14.59
CA LYS A 465 -15.99 -16.48 15.40
C LYS A 465 -16.44 -15.22 14.65
N SER A 466 -16.06 -15.06 13.40
CA SER A 466 -16.41 -13.88 12.64
C SER A 466 -16.48 -14.13 11.13
N ALA A 467 -17.24 -13.29 10.45
CA ALA A 467 -17.19 -13.13 9.01
C ALA A 467 -17.12 -11.65 8.65
N THR A 468 -16.39 -11.33 7.60
CA THR A 468 -16.23 -9.98 7.10
C THR A 468 -16.53 -9.91 5.62
N VAL A 469 -17.20 -8.84 5.18
CA VAL A 469 -17.50 -8.59 3.77
C VAL A 469 -17.13 -7.15 3.45
N MET A 470 -16.02 -6.94 2.72
CA MET A 470 -15.61 -5.63 2.22
C MET A 470 -16.23 -5.42 0.85
N VAL A 471 -17.05 -4.38 0.71
CA VAL A 471 -17.76 -4.01 -0.52
C VAL A 471 -17.24 -2.68 -1.02
N TRP A 472 -16.98 -2.55 -2.31
CA TRP A 472 -16.58 -1.30 -2.95
C TRP A 472 -17.50 -0.91 -4.11
N ASN A 473 -17.56 0.39 -4.39
CA ASN A 473 -18.16 0.98 -5.58
C ASN A 473 -17.05 1.77 -6.31
N TYR A 474 -16.33 1.10 -7.18
CA TYR A 474 -15.18 1.66 -7.87
C TYR A 474 -15.46 2.01 -9.34
N HIS A 475 -14.89 3.10 -9.81
CA HIS A 475 -14.83 3.47 -11.22
C HIS A 475 -13.57 4.28 -11.50
N ASP A 476 -12.98 4.14 -12.69
CA ASP A 476 -11.78 4.89 -13.07
C ASP A 476 -11.99 6.42 -13.07
N ASN A 477 -13.20 6.91 -13.39
CA ASN A 477 -13.50 8.34 -13.34
C ASN A 477 -13.93 8.77 -11.94
N ASN A 478 -13.31 9.84 -11.43
CA ASN A 478 -13.63 10.38 -10.11
C ASN A 478 -14.83 11.34 -10.14
N ASP A 479 -15.94 10.90 -10.71
CA ASP A 479 -17.20 11.64 -10.70
C ASP A 479 -18.02 11.30 -9.44
N LEU A 480 -17.89 12.12 -8.40
CA LEU A 480 -18.61 11.97 -7.14
C LEU A 480 -20.04 12.53 -7.17
N THR A 481 -20.48 13.11 -8.28
CA THR A 481 -21.85 13.61 -8.46
C THR A 481 -22.84 12.50 -8.84
N ILE A 482 -22.34 11.33 -9.23
CA ILE A 482 -23.15 10.16 -9.55
C ILE A 482 -23.89 9.69 -8.29
N PRO A 483 -25.22 9.48 -8.35
CA PRO A 483 -25.98 8.98 -7.22
C PRO A 483 -25.46 7.66 -6.66
N ALA A 484 -25.61 7.47 -5.34
CA ALA A 484 -25.26 6.23 -4.69
C ALA A 484 -25.98 5.03 -5.30
N SER A 485 -25.28 3.91 -5.41
CA SER A 485 -25.86 2.66 -5.87
C SER A 485 -26.54 1.93 -4.72
N ARG A 486 -27.76 1.46 -4.94
CA ARG A 486 -28.47 0.59 -3.99
C ARG A 486 -27.86 -0.81 -4.05
N VAL A 487 -27.21 -1.26 -2.97
CA VAL A 487 -26.54 -2.56 -2.88
C VAL A 487 -27.26 -3.43 -1.85
N SER A 488 -27.43 -4.71 -2.18
CA SER A 488 -27.99 -5.72 -1.27
C SER A 488 -27.00 -6.85 -1.13
N VAL A 489 -26.41 -7.00 0.08
CA VAL A 489 -25.45 -8.07 0.40
C VAL A 489 -26.19 -9.21 1.08
N ALA A 490 -26.32 -10.34 0.37
CA ALA A 490 -26.87 -11.58 0.91
C ALA A 490 -25.71 -12.45 1.41
N VAL A 491 -25.72 -12.80 2.69
CA VAL A 491 -24.71 -13.65 3.33
C VAL A 491 -25.34 -14.94 3.78
N LYS A 492 -24.80 -16.08 3.31
CA LYS A 492 -25.21 -17.43 3.66
C LYS A 492 -24.12 -18.13 4.48
N GLY A 493 -24.52 -18.99 5.42
CA GLY A 493 -23.62 -19.81 6.23
C GLY A 493 -23.18 -19.13 7.54
N LEU A 494 -23.92 -18.13 8.02
CA LEU A 494 -23.80 -17.61 9.38
C LEU A 494 -24.40 -18.58 10.40
N PRO A 495 -23.91 -18.63 11.66
CA PRO A 495 -24.54 -19.44 12.69
C PRO A 495 -25.97 -18.92 13.01
N GLU A 496 -26.88 -19.83 13.32
CA GLU A 496 -28.21 -19.46 13.78
C GLU A 496 -28.15 -18.78 15.15
N GLY A 497 -29.06 -17.85 15.39
CA GLY A 497 -29.13 -17.10 16.63
C GLY A 497 -28.72 -15.65 16.49
N ARG A 498 -28.13 -15.09 17.55
CA ARG A 498 -27.75 -13.67 17.61
C ARG A 498 -26.33 -13.47 17.10
N VAL A 499 -26.18 -12.58 16.13
CA VAL A 499 -24.90 -12.17 15.55
C VAL A 499 -24.80 -10.65 15.66
N LEU A 500 -23.65 -10.14 16.12
CA LEU A 500 -23.41 -8.69 16.18
C LEU A 500 -22.88 -8.22 14.83
N LEU A 501 -23.64 -7.31 14.19
CA LEU A 501 -23.25 -6.63 12.96
C LEU A 501 -22.62 -5.27 13.28
N ARG A 502 -21.41 -5.03 12.73
CA ARG A 502 -20.78 -3.73 12.66
C ARG A 502 -20.61 -3.34 11.20
N HIS A 503 -20.97 -2.11 10.85
CA HIS A 503 -20.83 -1.58 9.50
C HIS A 503 -19.89 -0.39 9.50
N TYR A 504 -18.66 -0.58 9.00
CA TYR A 504 -17.68 0.49 8.81
C TYR A 504 -17.80 1.06 7.40
N ARG A 505 -17.48 2.36 7.24
CA ARG A 505 -17.65 3.06 5.99
C ARG A 505 -16.51 4.01 5.70
N ILE A 506 -16.10 4.08 4.43
CA ILE A 506 -15.25 5.12 3.86
C ILE A 506 -16.00 5.73 2.69
N ASP A 507 -16.35 7.02 2.78
CA ASP A 507 -16.97 7.81 1.71
C ASP A 507 -16.81 9.31 1.98
N GLN A 508 -17.61 10.16 1.37
CA GLN A 508 -17.55 11.62 1.56
C GLN A 508 -17.96 12.09 2.96
N GLN A 509 -18.59 11.23 3.77
CA GLN A 509 -19.09 11.56 5.11
C GLN A 509 -18.31 10.85 6.22
N PHE A 510 -17.81 9.66 5.95
CA PHE A 510 -17.20 8.77 6.94
C PHE A 510 -15.74 8.47 6.64
N SER A 511 -14.90 8.46 7.69
CA SER A 511 -13.49 8.08 7.64
C SER A 511 -12.68 8.91 6.62
N ASN A 512 -12.90 10.24 6.59
CA ASN A 512 -12.41 11.11 5.52
C ASN A 512 -12.00 12.50 6.03
N ALA A 513 -10.76 12.64 6.47
CA ALA A 513 -10.21 13.90 6.92
C ALA A 513 -10.12 14.95 5.79
N TYR A 514 -9.96 14.53 4.52
CA TYR A 514 -9.90 15.45 3.40
C TYR A 514 -11.22 16.22 3.19
N GLU A 515 -12.36 15.53 3.28
CA GLU A 515 -13.66 16.21 3.22
C GLU A 515 -13.91 17.12 4.44
N ALA A 516 -13.44 16.72 5.63
CA ALA A 516 -13.49 17.57 6.82
C ALA A 516 -12.64 18.84 6.62
N TRP A 517 -11.41 18.70 6.11
CA TRP A 517 -10.51 19.82 5.80
C TRP A 517 -11.13 20.80 4.78
N LYS A 518 -11.75 20.28 3.71
CA LYS A 518 -12.46 21.13 2.74
C LYS A 518 -13.63 21.88 3.37
N LYS A 519 -14.40 21.25 4.26
CA LYS A 519 -15.51 21.89 4.98
C LYS A 519 -15.04 23.00 5.92
N MET A 520 -13.81 22.93 6.43
CA MET A 520 -13.18 23.99 7.23
C MET A 520 -12.66 25.17 6.36
N GLY A 521 -12.84 25.13 5.04
CA GLY A 521 -12.33 26.14 4.12
C GLY A 521 -10.89 25.92 3.67
N SER A 522 -10.40 24.68 3.75
CA SER A 522 -9.05 24.27 3.31
C SER A 522 -7.91 25.09 3.93
N PRO A 523 -7.83 25.18 5.27
CA PRO A 523 -6.83 26.02 5.93
C PRO A 523 -5.41 25.54 5.60
N LYS A 524 -4.54 26.48 5.21
CA LYS A 524 -3.11 26.19 4.96
C LYS A 524 -2.35 25.87 6.24
N GLN A 525 -2.77 26.44 7.35
CA GLN A 525 -2.24 26.24 8.70
C GLN A 525 -3.41 26.01 9.65
N PRO A 526 -3.90 24.77 9.77
CA PRO A 526 -4.97 24.44 10.69
C PRO A 526 -4.58 24.76 12.15
N SER A 527 -5.55 25.26 12.94
CA SER A 527 -5.35 25.40 14.39
C SER A 527 -5.26 24.02 15.07
N ALA A 528 -4.80 23.99 16.33
CA ALA A 528 -4.75 22.74 17.11
C ALA A 528 -6.12 22.05 17.22
N GLU A 529 -7.20 22.83 17.36
CA GLU A 529 -8.58 22.32 17.40
C GLU A 529 -9.00 21.75 16.06
N GLN A 530 -8.64 22.41 14.95
CA GLN A 530 -8.90 21.91 13.61
C GLN A 530 -8.13 20.62 13.33
N VAL A 531 -6.85 20.53 13.74
CA VAL A 531 -6.07 19.29 13.62
C VAL A 531 -6.73 18.15 14.40
N ALA A 532 -7.16 18.38 15.64
CA ALA A 532 -7.85 17.37 16.45
C ALA A 532 -9.17 16.89 15.78
N GLU A 533 -9.91 17.79 15.14
CA GLU A 533 -11.10 17.44 14.37
C GLU A 533 -10.74 16.62 13.12
N LEU A 534 -9.67 16.98 12.40
CA LEU A 534 -9.18 16.25 11.24
C LEU A 534 -8.70 14.84 11.64
N GLU A 535 -7.95 14.70 12.74
CA GLU A 535 -7.53 13.40 13.27
C GLU A 535 -8.74 12.50 13.55
N LYS A 536 -9.78 13.04 14.20
CA LYS A 536 -11.03 12.30 14.45
C LYS A 536 -11.74 11.89 13.16
N ALA A 537 -11.81 12.80 12.17
CA ALA A 537 -12.44 12.51 10.88
C ALA A 537 -11.64 11.49 10.04
N GLY A 538 -10.33 11.42 10.23
CA GLY A 538 -9.43 10.47 9.56
C GLY A 538 -9.53 9.03 10.08
N GLN A 539 -10.06 8.81 11.29
CA GLN A 539 -10.17 7.46 11.84
C GLN A 539 -11.26 6.63 11.16
N LEU A 540 -11.13 5.29 11.21
CA LEU A 540 -12.15 4.39 10.69
C LEU A 540 -13.44 4.50 11.49
N GLN A 541 -14.54 4.84 10.83
CA GLN A 541 -15.82 5.14 11.45
C GLN A 541 -16.87 4.09 11.11
N LEU A 542 -17.79 3.87 12.06
CA LEU A 542 -19.01 3.11 11.85
C LEU A 542 -20.04 3.98 11.09
N ALA A 543 -20.68 3.41 10.07
CA ALA A 543 -21.78 4.06 9.34
C ALA A 543 -23.06 4.18 10.19
N CYS A 544 -23.25 3.26 11.14
CA CYS A 544 -24.36 3.23 12.09
C CYS A 544 -23.93 2.50 13.36
N SER A 545 -24.73 2.61 14.42
CA SER A 545 -24.50 1.86 15.66
C SER A 545 -24.45 0.34 15.41
N PRO A 546 -23.58 -0.40 16.12
CA PRO A 546 -23.59 -1.86 16.06
C PRO A 546 -24.95 -2.43 16.44
N GLU A 547 -25.38 -3.47 15.73
CA GLU A 547 -26.71 -4.06 15.90
C GLU A 547 -26.63 -5.57 16.10
N TRP A 548 -27.40 -6.09 17.06
CA TRP A 548 -27.62 -7.53 17.20
C TRP A 548 -28.74 -7.98 16.25
N ILE A 549 -28.38 -8.70 15.19
CA ILE A 549 -29.32 -9.28 14.24
C ILE A 549 -29.59 -10.75 14.59
N THR A 550 -30.79 -11.24 14.29
CA THR A 550 -31.16 -12.65 14.48
C THR A 550 -31.05 -13.38 13.15
N ILE A 551 -30.15 -14.36 13.08
CA ILE A 551 -29.97 -15.21 11.91
C ILE A 551 -30.91 -16.41 12.00
N LYS A 552 -31.67 -16.63 10.92
CA LYS A 552 -32.55 -17.79 10.75
C LYS A 552 -32.11 -18.57 9.50
N LYS A 553 -31.97 -19.88 9.61
CA LYS A 553 -31.52 -20.78 8.51
C LYS A 553 -30.16 -20.40 7.90
N GLY A 554 -29.29 -19.71 8.69
CA GLY A 554 -27.95 -19.32 8.26
C GLY A 554 -27.88 -18.14 7.29
N ASP A 555 -28.99 -17.49 6.94
CA ASP A 555 -29.06 -16.47 5.91
C ASP A 555 -29.42 -15.08 6.45
N THR A 556 -28.83 -14.05 5.88
CA THR A 556 -29.21 -12.66 6.12
C THR A 556 -29.01 -11.82 4.86
N ARG A 557 -29.68 -10.65 4.83
CA ARG A 557 -29.55 -9.69 3.74
C ARG A 557 -29.41 -8.28 4.30
N ILE A 558 -28.33 -7.62 3.95
CA ILE A 558 -28.01 -6.25 4.42
C ILE A 558 -28.13 -5.29 3.22
N PRO A 559 -29.17 -4.43 3.19
CA PRO A 559 -29.27 -3.37 2.19
C PRO A 559 -28.42 -2.17 2.60
N MET A 560 -27.82 -1.48 1.61
CA MET A 560 -27.10 -0.22 1.82
C MET A 560 -27.08 0.62 0.55
N ASP A 561 -27.02 1.94 0.72
CA ASP A 561 -26.67 2.85 -0.36
C ASP A 561 -25.16 3.07 -0.32
N LEU A 562 -24.45 2.75 -1.40
CA LEU A 562 -23.00 2.84 -1.52
C LEU A 562 -22.62 3.90 -2.56
N PRO A 563 -22.12 5.07 -2.13
CA PRO A 563 -21.70 6.13 -3.03
C PRO A 563 -20.59 5.70 -3.97
N ARG A 564 -20.43 6.43 -5.08
CA ARG A 564 -19.27 6.30 -5.97
C ARG A 564 -17.99 6.49 -5.17
N GLN A 565 -16.98 5.65 -5.39
CA GLN A 565 -15.72 5.59 -4.65
C GLN A 565 -15.88 5.26 -3.15
N GLY A 566 -17.03 4.74 -2.74
CA GLY A 566 -17.27 4.29 -1.37
C GLY A 566 -16.76 2.88 -1.11
N VAL A 567 -16.33 2.62 0.12
CA VAL A 567 -15.96 1.28 0.63
C VAL A 567 -16.71 1.01 1.94
N SER A 568 -17.28 -0.17 2.07
CA SER A 568 -17.95 -0.64 3.30
C SER A 568 -17.32 -1.93 3.77
N LEU A 569 -17.20 -2.10 5.09
CA LEU A 569 -16.92 -3.38 5.70
C LEU A 569 -18.07 -3.78 6.61
N LEU A 570 -18.73 -4.88 6.29
CA LEU A 570 -19.68 -5.57 7.18
C LEU A 570 -18.90 -6.60 7.99
N GLN A 571 -18.93 -6.47 9.31
CA GLN A 571 -18.32 -7.44 10.23
C GLN A 571 -19.39 -8.10 11.06
N PHE A 572 -19.48 -9.42 10.96
CA PHE A 572 -20.38 -10.28 11.73
C PHE A 572 -19.55 -11.01 12.79
N THR A 573 -19.98 -10.94 14.07
CA THR A 573 -19.31 -11.65 15.17
C THR A 573 -20.32 -12.40 16.03
N TRP A 574 -19.97 -13.64 16.45
CA TRP A 574 -20.82 -14.54 17.25
C TRP A 574 -20.03 -15.28 18.34
#